data_a36a8110f52e4906b7cb2bc5e69777f8
#
_entry.id   a36a8110f52e4906b7cb2bc5e69777f8
#
_cell.length_a   1.000
_cell.length_b   1.000
_cell.length_c   1.000
_cell.angle_alpha   90.00
_cell.angle_beta   90.00
_cell.angle_gamma   90.00
#
_symmetry.space_group_name_H-M   'P 1'
#
loop_
_entity.id
_entity.type
_entity.pdbx_description
1 polymer ?
#
loop_
_entity_poly.entity_id
_entity_poly.type
_entity_poly.pdbx_seq_one_letter_code
_entity_poly.pdbx_strand_id
1 'polypeptide(L)'
;MEVCASGIKIEPVYGTFRFSGRYYVHRLPVRIRLSGMSQSNANLPILYSLQHCPYAMRARLGILLAGQSVLIRAVVTKNKPAEMLALSPKGTVPVLVIGQQKNIIIDESIDIMLWALRLSDPQNVLQAGDSSKLDTILELIRRNDKEFKPNLEVYKLAKRFHKESEAADREICEVFIAELEKRLDSNDYFFGDRASLADYALLPFVRQFARVDRKWYLQSPYPRLRDWLNRHLQMPLFTKAMAKYPLWLDSRESFLLGTN
;
A
#
# COMPACT_ATOMS: atom_id res chain seq x y z
N MET A 1 22.30 -30.74 -10.29
CA MET A 1 22.00 -31.17 -8.92
C MET A 1 23.25 -30.86 -8.10
N GLU A 2 23.23 -29.76 -7.39
CA GLU A 2 24.33 -29.46 -6.45
C GLU A 2 23.83 -29.77 -5.03
N VAL A 3 24.51 -30.65 -4.36
CA VAL A 3 24.23 -31.04 -2.97
C VAL A 3 25.17 -30.22 -2.08
N CYS A 4 24.60 -29.30 -1.31
CA CYS A 4 25.34 -28.60 -0.27
C CYS A 4 25.44 -29.50 0.97
N ALA A 5 26.57 -29.48 1.67
CA ALA A 5 26.99 -30.34 2.75
C ALA A 5 26.14 -30.33 4.05
N SER A 6 24.91 -29.81 4.03
CA SER A 6 23.98 -29.71 5.18
C SER A 6 22.68 -30.48 5.01
N GLY A 7 22.54 -31.35 4.02
CA GLY A 7 21.39 -32.27 3.88
C GLY A 7 20.02 -31.63 3.61
N ILE A 8 19.95 -30.39 3.23
CA ILE A 8 18.70 -29.69 2.94
C ILE A 8 18.40 -29.79 1.44
N LYS A 9 17.35 -30.54 1.09
CA LYS A 9 16.80 -30.56 -0.28
C LYS A 9 16.06 -29.23 -0.53
N ILE A 10 16.52 -28.47 -1.51
CA ILE A 10 15.90 -27.23 -1.95
C ILE A 10 15.20 -27.50 -3.28
N GLU A 11 13.86 -27.47 -3.28
CA GLU A 11 13.08 -27.50 -4.51
C GLU A 11 12.69 -26.06 -4.89
N PRO A 12 12.95 -25.62 -6.14
CA PRO A 12 12.53 -24.29 -6.58
C PRO A 12 11.03 -24.28 -6.86
N VAL A 13 10.31 -23.37 -6.21
CA VAL A 13 8.90 -23.09 -6.51
C VAL A 13 8.86 -21.98 -7.58
N TYR A 14 8.32 -22.31 -8.77
CA TYR A 14 8.11 -21.34 -9.83
C TYR A 14 6.67 -20.84 -9.80
N GLY A 15 6.48 -19.53 -9.74
CA GLY A 15 5.19 -18.89 -9.92
C GLY A 15 5.20 -17.98 -11.15
N THR A 16 4.26 -18.17 -12.07
CA THR A 16 4.02 -17.23 -13.17
C THR A 16 2.92 -16.27 -12.77
N PHE A 17 3.20 -14.97 -12.86
CA PHE A 17 2.21 -13.92 -12.61
C PHE A 17 2.01 -13.09 -13.87
N ARG A 18 0.73 -12.83 -14.21
CA ARG A 18 0.36 -11.89 -15.25
C ARG A 18 -0.05 -10.57 -14.60
N PHE A 19 0.72 -9.52 -14.83
CA PHE A 19 0.38 -8.18 -14.38
C PHE A 19 0.50 -7.20 -15.56
N SER A 20 -0.48 -6.34 -15.75
CA SER A 20 -0.55 -5.33 -16.82
C SER A 20 -0.10 -5.82 -18.22
N GLY A 21 -0.47 -7.05 -18.59
CA GLY A 21 -0.17 -7.62 -19.92
C GLY A 21 1.22 -8.22 -20.10
N ARG A 22 2.07 -8.23 -19.08
CA ARG A 22 3.41 -8.86 -19.12
C ARG A 22 3.49 -10.05 -18.17
N TYR A 23 4.12 -11.13 -18.62
CA TYR A 23 4.45 -12.28 -17.79
C TYR A 23 5.80 -12.06 -17.13
N TYR A 24 5.84 -12.14 -15.80
CA TYR A 24 7.09 -12.17 -15.04
C TYR A 24 7.27 -13.58 -14.49
N VAL A 25 8.33 -14.25 -14.92
CA VAL A 25 8.77 -15.51 -14.31
C VAL A 25 9.79 -15.13 -13.25
N HIS A 26 9.41 -15.25 -11.97
CA HIS A 26 10.34 -15.05 -10.88
C HIS A 26 10.55 -16.35 -10.12
N ARG A 27 11.81 -16.67 -9.88
CA ARG A 27 12.22 -17.65 -8.90
C ARG A 27 11.83 -17.08 -7.53
N LEU A 28 10.78 -17.59 -6.91
CA LEU A 28 10.40 -17.18 -5.56
C LEU A 28 11.59 -17.50 -4.64
N PRO A 29 12.01 -16.58 -3.74
CA PRO A 29 13.02 -16.89 -2.75
C PRO A 29 12.51 -18.04 -1.90
N VAL A 30 13.35 -19.04 -1.73
CA VAL A 30 13.15 -20.23 -0.89
C VAL A 30 12.59 -19.81 0.48
N ARG A 31 11.60 -20.53 0.94
CA ARG A 31 11.06 -20.40 2.29
C ARG A 31 12.17 -20.77 3.28
N ILE A 32 12.99 -19.79 3.68
CA ILE A 32 13.96 -19.97 4.76
C ILE A 32 13.18 -19.81 6.07
N ARG A 33 12.89 -20.92 6.71
CA ARG A 33 12.47 -20.91 8.11
C ARG A 33 13.71 -20.55 8.93
N LEU A 34 13.90 -19.28 9.19
CA LEU A 34 14.93 -18.80 10.10
C LEU A 34 14.41 -18.94 11.53
N SER A 35 14.62 -20.11 12.14
CA SER A 35 14.57 -20.24 13.59
C SER A 35 15.86 -19.62 14.14
N GLY A 36 15.74 -18.46 14.82
CA GLY A 36 16.72 -18.05 15.83
C GLY A 36 17.94 -17.26 15.36
N MET A 37 17.93 -16.55 14.22
CA MET A 37 19.01 -15.62 13.87
C MET A 37 18.52 -14.17 13.92
N SER A 38 19.16 -13.35 14.73
CA SER A 38 19.08 -11.88 14.62
C SER A 38 19.45 -11.49 13.18
N GLN A 39 18.44 -11.07 12.38
CA GLN A 39 18.69 -10.56 11.04
C GLN A 39 19.52 -9.29 11.17
N SER A 40 20.74 -9.28 10.68
CA SER A 40 21.50 -8.05 10.52
C SER A 40 20.70 -7.14 9.59
N ASN A 41 20.48 -5.87 9.94
CA ASN A 41 19.75 -4.87 9.16
C ASN A 41 20.25 -4.75 7.71
N ALA A 42 21.45 -5.26 7.42
CA ALA A 42 22.08 -5.22 6.09
C ALA A 42 21.30 -5.96 4.99
N ASN A 43 20.41 -6.91 5.33
CA ASN A 43 19.69 -7.75 4.36
C ASN A 43 18.21 -7.40 4.19
N LEU A 44 17.70 -6.40 4.91
CA LEU A 44 16.30 -6.01 4.80
C LEU A 44 16.02 -5.26 3.50
N PRO A 45 14.82 -5.44 2.90
CA PRO A 45 14.39 -4.62 1.77
C PRO A 45 14.37 -3.13 2.12
N ILE A 46 14.62 -2.27 1.12
CA ILE A 46 14.61 -0.81 1.30
C ILE A 46 13.33 -0.24 0.68
N LEU A 47 12.58 0.54 1.44
CA LEU A 47 11.39 1.25 1.00
C LEU A 47 11.63 2.76 0.93
N TYR A 48 11.67 3.32 -0.27
CA TYR A 48 11.60 4.77 -0.45
C TYR A 48 10.13 5.23 -0.33
N SER A 49 9.85 6.15 0.59
CA SER A 49 8.48 6.49 0.97
C SER A 49 8.32 7.96 1.31
N LEU A 50 7.23 8.57 0.84
CA LEU A 50 6.80 9.92 1.21
C LEU A 50 5.67 9.81 2.25
N GLN A 51 5.81 10.50 3.39
CA GLN A 51 4.92 10.35 4.54
C GLN A 51 3.44 10.50 4.20
N HIS A 52 3.07 11.55 3.46
CA HIS A 52 1.67 11.89 3.19
C HIS A 52 1.16 11.45 1.80
N CYS A 53 1.98 10.75 1.02
CA CYS A 53 1.54 10.18 -0.25
C CYS A 53 0.60 8.99 -0.01
N PRO A 54 -0.63 8.98 -0.56
CA PRO A 54 -1.59 7.89 -0.34
C PRO A 54 -1.08 6.53 -0.85
N TYR A 55 -0.38 6.51 -1.97
CA TYR A 55 0.25 5.29 -2.49
C TYR A 55 1.37 4.78 -1.56
N ALA A 56 2.20 5.69 -1.03
CA ALA A 56 3.24 5.29 -0.08
C ALA A 56 2.66 4.84 1.28
N MET A 57 1.53 5.42 1.72
CA MET A 57 0.77 4.92 2.89
C MET A 57 0.26 3.50 2.64
N ARG A 58 -0.33 3.25 1.46
CA ARG A 58 -0.81 1.94 1.05
C ARG A 58 0.28 0.87 1.17
N ALA A 59 1.47 1.14 0.63
CA ALA A 59 2.60 0.23 0.73
C ALA A 59 3.02 -0.03 2.19
N ARG A 60 3.13 1.01 3.02
CA ARG A 60 3.47 0.86 4.45
C ARG A 60 2.43 0.02 5.20
N LEU A 61 1.13 0.25 4.93
CA LEU A 61 0.05 -0.55 5.53
C LEU A 61 0.19 -2.02 5.16
N GLY A 62 0.43 -2.36 3.89
CA GLY A 62 0.62 -3.74 3.45
C GLY A 62 1.80 -4.43 4.12
N ILE A 63 2.94 -3.74 4.23
CA ILE A 63 4.14 -4.25 4.91
C ILE A 63 3.86 -4.53 6.39
N LEU A 64 3.21 -3.59 7.07
CA LEU A 64 2.87 -3.73 8.48
C LEU A 64 1.82 -4.82 8.74
N LEU A 65 0.79 -4.93 7.91
CA LEU A 65 -0.22 -5.99 7.97
C LEU A 65 0.40 -7.39 7.86
N ALA A 66 1.36 -7.51 6.96
CA ALA A 66 2.08 -8.75 6.73
C ALA A 66 3.14 -9.07 7.81
N GLY A 67 3.35 -8.17 8.77
CA GLY A 67 4.41 -8.32 9.76
C GLY A 67 5.81 -8.36 9.15
N GLN A 68 6.00 -7.79 7.95
CA GLN A 68 7.30 -7.73 7.31
C GLN A 68 8.13 -6.56 7.84
N SER A 69 9.45 -6.75 7.89
CA SER A 69 10.40 -5.71 8.26
C SER A 69 11.11 -5.17 7.02
N VAL A 70 11.16 -3.84 6.88
CA VAL A 70 11.89 -3.15 5.81
C VAL A 70 12.63 -1.94 6.37
N LEU A 71 13.67 -1.50 5.67
CA LEU A 71 14.35 -0.24 5.95
C LEU A 71 13.66 0.89 5.17
N ILE A 72 13.00 1.81 5.89
CA ILE A 72 12.37 2.97 5.28
C ILE A 72 13.39 4.10 5.08
N ARG A 73 13.38 4.68 3.88
CA ARG A 73 14.09 5.91 3.50
C ARG A 73 13.06 6.98 3.16
N ALA A 74 12.89 7.94 4.05
CA ALA A 74 11.94 9.01 3.85
C ALA A 74 12.43 9.99 2.77
N VAL A 75 11.53 10.35 1.83
CA VAL A 75 11.84 11.26 0.73
C VAL A 75 10.79 12.36 0.61
N VAL A 76 11.11 13.41 -0.13
CA VAL A 76 10.20 14.50 -0.51
C VAL A 76 10.03 14.57 -2.03
N THR A 77 8.95 15.21 -2.48
CA THR A 77 8.61 15.27 -3.90
C THR A 77 9.64 16.05 -4.73
N LYS A 78 10.15 17.15 -4.18
CA LYS A 78 10.99 18.11 -4.92
C LYS A 78 12.46 17.69 -5.06
N ASN A 79 12.94 16.87 -4.13
CA ASN A 79 14.34 16.42 -4.12
C ASN A 79 14.38 14.93 -3.82
N LYS A 80 14.47 14.13 -4.89
CA LYS A 80 14.50 12.67 -4.80
C LYS A 80 15.95 12.17 -4.90
N PRO A 81 16.33 11.15 -4.12
CA PRO A 81 17.66 10.56 -4.19
C PRO A 81 18.00 10.05 -5.58
N ALA A 82 19.21 10.35 -6.08
CA ALA A 82 19.65 9.91 -7.40
C ALA A 82 19.64 8.37 -7.53
N GLU A 83 20.03 7.67 -6.46
CA GLU A 83 19.99 6.22 -6.39
C GLU A 83 18.56 5.65 -6.49
N MET A 84 17.54 6.35 -5.97
CA MET A 84 16.14 5.96 -6.16
C MET A 84 15.71 6.14 -7.62
N LEU A 85 16.09 7.26 -8.24
CA LEU A 85 15.74 7.56 -9.64
C LEU A 85 16.44 6.60 -10.61
N ALA A 86 17.66 6.15 -10.30
CA ALA A 86 18.36 5.13 -11.07
C ALA A 86 17.68 3.77 -11.01
N LEU A 87 17.01 3.43 -9.89
CA LEU A 87 16.29 2.17 -9.70
C LEU A 87 14.87 2.20 -10.29
N SER A 88 14.18 3.33 -10.20
CA SER A 88 12.86 3.56 -10.78
C SER A 88 12.81 4.92 -11.49
N PRO A 89 13.11 4.95 -12.80
CA PRO A 89 13.12 6.18 -13.61
C PRO A 89 11.76 6.90 -13.65
N LYS A 90 10.67 6.19 -13.35
CA LYS A 90 9.33 6.73 -13.15
C LYS A 90 9.31 7.86 -12.11
N GLY A 91 10.24 7.82 -11.15
CA GLY A 91 10.42 8.87 -10.15
C GLY A 91 9.24 9.05 -9.19
N THR A 92 8.34 8.08 -9.10
CA THR A 92 7.21 8.08 -8.14
C THR A 92 7.57 7.33 -6.87
N VAL A 93 6.75 7.47 -5.83
CA VAL A 93 6.83 6.70 -4.60
C VAL A 93 5.50 6.01 -4.33
N PRO A 94 5.54 4.81 -3.73
CA PRO A 94 6.67 4.11 -3.11
C PRO A 94 7.58 3.40 -4.13
N VAL A 95 8.82 3.10 -3.70
CA VAL A 95 9.72 2.17 -4.40
C VAL A 95 10.27 1.20 -3.36
N LEU A 96 10.05 -0.10 -3.55
CA LEU A 96 10.60 -1.17 -2.72
C LEU A 96 11.74 -1.85 -3.49
N VAL A 97 12.89 -1.99 -2.83
CA VAL A 97 14.10 -2.61 -3.37
C VAL A 97 14.44 -3.83 -2.53
N ILE A 98 14.48 -5.01 -3.16
CA ILE A 98 14.70 -6.30 -2.49
C ILE A 98 16.02 -6.89 -2.98
N GLY A 99 16.80 -7.43 -2.04
CA GLY A 99 18.08 -8.10 -2.30
C GLY A 99 19.28 -7.15 -2.30
N GLN A 100 20.44 -7.69 -1.91
CA GLN A 100 21.69 -6.94 -1.79
C GLN A 100 22.19 -6.39 -3.12
N GLN A 101 21.96 -7.12 -4.21
CA GLN A 101 22.31 -6.72 -5.58
C GLN A 101 21.21 -5.87 -6.24
N LYS A 102 20.17 -5.44 -5.47
CA LYS A 102 19.02 -4.65 -5.96
C LYS A 102 18.32 -5.30 -7.16
N ASN A 103 18.17 -6.61 -7.15
CA ASN A 103 17.70 -7.38 -8.30
C ASN A 103 16.18 -7.31 -8.51
N ILE A 104 15.41 -6.96 -7.45
CA ILE A 104 13.96 -6.85 -7.54
C ILE A 104 13.54 -5.47 -7.09
N ILE A 105 12.85 -4.75 -7.99
CA ILE A 105 12.31 -3.42 -7.73
C ILE A 105 10.80 -3.49 -7.95
N ILE A 106 10.04 -3.05 -6.94
CA ILE A 106 8.59 -2.94 -7.01
C ILE A 106 8.23 -1.47 -6.78
N ASP A 107 7.64 -0.81 -7.77
CA ASP A 107 7.32 0.63 -7.73
C ASP A 107 5.82 0.94 -7.91
N GLU A 108 4.97 -0.10 -7.83
CA GLU A 108 3.53 0.04 -7.69
C GLU A 108 3.09 -0.33 -6.27
N SER A 109 2.34 0.57 -5.65
CA SER A 109 1.96 0.43 -4.23
C SER A 109 1.12 -0.81 -3.94
N ILE A 110 0.25 -1.21 -4.87
CA ILE A 110 -0.56 -2.41 -4.71
C ILE A 110 0.29 -3.67 -4.85
N ASP A 111 1.31 -3.67 -5.71
CA ASP A 111 2.21 -4.80 -5.87
C ASP A 111 3.10 -4.98 -4.63
N ILE A 112 3.48 -3.88 -3.97
CA ILE A 112 4.17 -3.93 -2.67
C ILE A 112 3.28 -4.55 -1.59
N MET A 113 1.98 -4.17 -1.53
CA MET A 113 1.04 -4.81 -0.60
C MET A 113 0.91 -6.30 -0.88
N LEU A 114 0.71 -6.69 -2.14
CA LEU A 114 0.57 -8.08 -2.54
C LEU A 114 1.85 -8.88 -2.30
N TRP A 115 3.02 -8.30 -2.56
CA TRP A 115 4.30 -8.93 -2.23
C TRP A 115 4.39 -9.25 -0.73
N ALA A 116 4.11 -8.26 0.12
CA ALA A 116 4.21 -8.44 1.57
C ALA A 116 3.19 -9.48 2.08
N LEU A 117 1.93 -9.36 1.68
CA LEU A 117 0.84 -10.21 2.14
C LEU A 117 0.93 -11.65 1.60
N ARG A 118 1.54 -11.87 0.45
CA ARG A 118 1.82 -13.23 -0.04
C ARG A 118 2.93 -13.94 0.74
N LEU A 119 3.83 -13.19 1.38
CA LEU A 119 4.81 -13.77 2.30
C LEU A 119 4.16 -14.15 3.63
N SER A 120 3.22 -13.34 4.11
CA SER A 120 2.51 -13.59 5.37
C SER A 120 1.21 -12.77 5.39
N ASP A 121 0.08 -13.41 5.58
CA ASP A 121 -1.24 -12.77 5.71
C ASP A 121 -1.96 -13.28 6.97
N PRO A 122 -1.51 -12.89 8.17
CA PRO A 122 -2.03 -13.41 9.44
C PRO A 122 -3.49 -13.03 9.68
N GLN A 123 -3.99 -11.98 9.02
CA GLN A 123 -5.36 -11.52 9.15
C GLN A 123 -6.26 -11.98 8.00
N ASN A 124 -5.71 -12.74 7.03
CA ASN A 124 -6.40 -13.20 5.82
C ASN A 124 -7.07 -12.06 5.04
N VAL A 125 -6.39 -10.92 4.91
CA VAL A 125 -6.92 -9.76 4.16
C VAL A 125 -6.97 -10.00 2.65
N LEU A 126 -6.18 -10.95 2.12
CA LEU A 126 -6.25 -11.41 0.74
C LEU A 126 -7.44 -12.32 0.49
N GLN A 127 -8.13 -12.81 1.54
CA GLN A 127 -9.24 -13.75 1.46
C GLN A 127 -8.90 -14.99 0.61
N ALA A 128 -7.71 -15.59 0.88
CA ALA A 128 -7.07 -16.61 0.05
C ALA A 128 -7.90 -17.89 -0.17
N GLY A 129 -8.99 -18.08 0.58
CA GLY A 129 -9.94 -19.20 0.38
C GLY A 129 -10.86 -19.04 -0.83
N ASP A 130 -10.91 -17.86 -1.45
CA ASP A 130 -11.78 -17.57 -2.60
C ASP A 130 -11.08 -16.61 -3.57
N SER A 131 -10.53 -17.17 -4.64
CA SER A 131 -9.80 -16.38 -5.65
C SER A 131 -10.70 -15.37 -6.39
N SER A 132 -11.99 -15.65 -6.53
CA SER A 132 -12.93 -14.75 -7.19
C SER A 132 -13.15 -13.46 -6.38
N LYS A 133 -13.08 -13.57 -5.06
CA LYS A 133 -13.15 -12.40 -4.19
C LYS A 133 -11.94 -11.50 -4.34
N LEU A 134 -10.74 -12.06 -4.41
CA LEU A 134 -9.53 -11.26 -4.60
C LEU A 134 -9.58 -10.47 -5.91
N ASP A 135 -10.06 -11.07 -6.99
CA ASP A 135 -10.22 -10.38 -8.28
C ASP A 135 -11.19 -9.19 -8.17
N THR A 136 -12.33 -9.39 -7.47
CA THR A 136 -13.31 -8.32 -7.22
C THR A 136 -12.73 -7.21 -6.33
N ILE A 137 -11.95 -7.57 -5.32
CA ILE A 137 -11.23 -6.61 -4.46
C ILE A 137 -10.24 -5.79 -5.27
N LEU A 138 -9.45 -6.44 -6.12
CA LEU A 138 -8.45 -5.79 -6.97
C LEU A 138 -9.11 -4.87 -8.01
N GLU A 139 -10.28 -5.25 -8.53
CA GLU A 139 -11.04 -4.40 -9.46
C GLU A 139 -11.52 -3.11 -8.77
N LEU A 140 -12.03 -3.19 -7.55
CA LEU A 140 -12.42 -1.98 -6.79
C LEU A 140 -11.20 -1.07 -6.55
N ILE A 141 -10.04 -1.64 -6.20
CA ILE A 141 -8.80 -0.90 -6.02
C ILE A 141 -8.34 -0.26 -7.34
N ARG A 142 -8.44 -0.98 -8.46
CA ARG A 142 -8.12 -0.45 -9.79
C ARG A 142 -9.00 0.75 -10.16
N ARG A 143 -10.30 0.67 -9.90
CA ARG A 143 -11.24 1.77 -10.12
C ARG A 143 -10.90 2.98 -9.26
N ASN A 144 -10.53 2.78 -7.98
CA ASN A 144 -10.00 3.87 -7.17
C ASN A 144 -8.81 4.57 -7.86
N ASP A 145 -7.86 3.80 -8.37
CA ASP A 145 -6.62 4.35 -8.93
C ASP A 145 -6.82 5.02 -10.30
N LYS A 146 -7.75 4.51 -11.11
CA LYS A 146 -7.96 4.95 -12.51
C LYS A 146 -9.10 5.96 -12.68
N GLU A 147 -10.09 5.94 -11.79
CA GLU A 147 -11.30 6.75 -11.90
C GLU A 147 -11.40 7.75 -10.74
N PHE A 148 -11.45 7.25 -9.50
CA PHE A 148 -11.65 8.13 -8.34
C PHE A 148 -10.47 9.05 -8.08
N LYS A 149 -9.24 8.54 -8.11
CA LYS A 149 -8.04 9.32 -7.77
C LYS A 149 -7.77 10.49 -8.72
N PRO A 150 -7.89 10.38 -10.05
CA PRO A 150 -7.80 11.53 -10.95
C PRO A 150 -8.84 12.61 -10.62
N ASN A 151 -10.10 12.24 -10.43
CA ASN A 151 -11.17 13.15 -10.07
C ASN A 151 -10.92 13.84 -8.72
N LEU A 152 -10.42 13.08 -7.73
CA LEU A 152 -10.02 13.62 -6.44
C LEU A 152 -8.91 14.69 -6.56
N GLU A 153 -7.96 14.54 -7.46
CA GLU A 153 -6.95 15.59 -7.69
C GLU A 153 -7.58 16.86 -8.28
N VAL A 154 -8.54 16.72 -9.21
CA VAL A 154 -9.29 17.86 -9.76
C VAL A 154 -10.06 18.57 -8.65
N TYR A 155 -10.82 17.85 -7.85
CA TYR A 155 -11.56 18.41 -6.71
C TYR A 155 -10.64 19.12 -5.70
N LYS A 156 -9.50 18.52 -5.34
CA LYS A 156 -8.51 19.14 -4.45
C LYS A 156 -7.98 20.48 -5.00
N LEU A 157 -7.73 20.55 -6.31
CA LEU A 157 -7.28 21.77 -6.95
C LEU A 157 -8.40 22.81 -6.99
N ALA A 158 -9.64 22.40 -7.29
CA ALA A 158 -10.79 23.29 -7.27
C ALA A 158 -11.00 23.93 -5.88
N LYS A 159 -10.97 23.10 -4.82
CA LYS A 159 -11.04 23.59 -3.43
C LYS A 159 -9.89 24.52 -3.07
N ARG A 160 -8.66 24.15 -3.41
CA ARG A 160 -7.47 24.93 -3.09
C ARG A 160 -7.47 26.31 -3.74
N PHE A 161 -7.99 26.42 -4.97
CA PHE A 161 -8.01 27.64 -5.76
C PHE A 161 -9.38 28.32 -5.80
N HIS A 162 -10.33 27.88 -4.94
CA HIS A 162 -11.69 28.43 -4.83
C HIS A 162 -12.40 28.54 -6.19
N LYS A 163 -12.31 27.48 -7.01
CA LYS A 163 -12.95 27.45 -8.32
C LYS A 163 -14.47 27.27 -8.20
N GLU A 164 -15.23 27.86 -9.11
CA GLU A 164 -16.68 27.67 -9.18
C GLU A 164 -17.09 26.21 -9.38
N SER A 165 -16.24 25.39 -10.01
CA SER A 165 -16.45 23.97 -10.23
C SER A 165 -16.30 23.09 -8.97
N GLU A 166 -15.92 23.66 -7.79
CA GLU A 166 -15.64 22.88 -6.59
C GLU A 166 -16.74 21.86 -6.24
N ALA A 167 -18.00 22.30 -6.26
CA ALA A 167 -19.14 21.44 -5.93
C ALA A 167 -19.33 20.32 -6.97
N ALA A 168 -19.27 20.64 -8.25
CA ALA A 168 -19.40 19.69 -9.34
C ALA A 168 -18.25 18.67 -9.35
N ASP A 169 -17.00 19.12 -9.14
CA ASP A 169 -15.84 18.23 -9.05
C ASP A 169 -15.92 17.29 -7.84
N ARG A 170 -16.52 17.73 -6.73
CA ARG A 170 -16.82 16.90 -5.59
C ARG A 170 -17.88 15.84 -5.93
N GLU A 171 -19.00 16.24 -6.56
CA GLU A 171 -20.08 15.32 -6.94
C GLU A 171 -19.59 14.19 -7.84
N ILE A 172 -18.64 14.44 -8.73
CA ILE A 172 -17.99 13.40 -9.53
C ILE A 172 -17.26 12.38 -8.61
N CYS A 173 -16.58 12.86 -7.59
CA CYS A 173 -15.94 11.98 -6.61
C CYS A 173 -16.96 11.20 -5.77
N GLU A 174 -18.11 11.82 -5.47
CA GLU A 174 -19.17 11.25 -4.63
C GLU A 174 -19.78 9.98 -5.25
N VAL A 175 -19.71 9.78 -6.56
CA VAL A 175 -20.14 8.54 -7.23
C VAL A 175 -19.41 7.32 -6.63
N PHE A 176 -18.10 7.40 -6.49
CA PHE A 176 -17.30 6.32 -5.89
C PHE A 176 -17.50 6.24 -4.37
N ILE A 177 -17.60 7.37 -3.69
CA ILE A 177 -17.83 7.45 -2.24
C ILE A 177 -19.17 6.86 -1.85
N ALA A 178 -20.24 7.13 -2.61
CA ALA A 178 -21.57 6.55 -2.40
C ALA A 178 -21.58 5.01 -2.61
N GLU A 179 -20.80 4.52 -3.57
CA GLU A 179 -20.62 3.06 -3.72
C GLU A 179 -19.96 2.45 -2.47
N LEU A 180 -18.93 3.09 -1.91
CA LEU A 180 -18.28 2.63 -0.68
C LEU A 180 -19.24 2.67 0.51
N GLU A 181 -20.03 3.73 0.65
CA GLU A 181 -21.08 3.82 1.67
C GLU A 181 -22.07 2.65 1.57
N LYS A 182 -22.57 2.39 0.34
CA LYS A 182 -23.52 1.30 0.09
C LYS A 182 -22.96 -0.08 0.44
N ARG A 183 -21.66 -0.33 0.24
CA ARG A 183 -21.02 -1.59 0.62
C ARG A 183 -21.03 -1.83 2.13
N LEU A 184 -21.13 -0.75 2.91
CA LEU A 184 -21.19 -0.78 4.38
C LEU A 184 -22.62 -0.85 4.92
N ASP A 185 -23.66 -0.94 4.06
CA ASP A 185 -25.07 -1.01 4.49
C ASP A 185 -25.36 -2.27 5.33
N SER A 186 -24.74 -3.37 4.98
CA SER A 186 -24.95 -4.68 5.62
C SER A 186 -23.67 -5.32 6.12
N ASN A 187 -22.55 -4.62 6.07
CA ASN A 187 -21.25 -5.16 6.43
C ASN A 187 -20.41 -4.13 7.20
N ASP A 188 -19.52 -4.61 8.05
CA ASP A 188 -18.56 -3.74 8.75
C ASP A 188 -17.40 -3.26 7.87
N TYR A 189 -17.12 -3.96 6.75
CA TYR A 189 -16.04 -3.67 5.81
C TYR A 189 -16.54 -3.83 4.37
N PHE A 190 -15.78 -3.36 3.39
CA PHE A 190 -16.22 -3.31 1.98
C PHE A 190 -16.55 -4.68 1.35
N PHE A 191 -16.05 -5.78 1.90
CA PHE A 191 -16.25 -7.14 1.40
C PHE A 191 -16.71 -8.15 2.47
N GLY A 192 -17.43 -7.70 3.48
CA GLY A 192 -18.01 -8.54 4.53
C GLY A 192 -17.67 -8.09 5.95
N ASP A 193 -17.68 -9.03 6.90
CA ASP A 193 -17.54 -8.76 8.34
C ASP A 193 -16.08 -8.66 8.81
N ARG A 194 -15.14 -8.83 7.89
CA ARG A 194 -13.70 -8.71 8.16
C ARG A 194 -13.03 -7.80 7.14
N ALA A 195 -12.06 -7.03 7.61
CA ALA A 195 -11.28 -6.17 6.74
C ALA A 195 -10.58 -6.96 5.65
N SER A 196 -10.69 -6.49 4.43
CA SER A 196 -10.05 -7.03 3.23
C SER A 196 -8.90 -6.14 2.76
N LEU A 197 -8.18 -6.60 1.74
CA LEU A 197 -7.18 -5.78 1.05
C LEU A 197 -7.75 -4.43 0.59
N ALA A 198 -9.04 -4.39 0.16
CA ALA A 198 -9.69 -3.15 -0.26
C ALA A 198 -9.74 -2.12 0.86
N ASP A 199 -10.08 -2.53 2.08
CA ASP A 199 -10.20 -1.61 3.22
C ASP A 199 -8.90 -0.87 3.47
N TYR A 200 -7.78 -1.58 3.50
CA TYR A 200 -6.48 -0.97 3.73
C TYR A 200 -5.93 -0.24 2.50
N ALA A 201 -6.22 -0.72 1.30
CA ALA A 201 -5.76 -0.09 0.08
C ALA A 201 -6.51 1.21 -0.25
N LEU A 202 -7.77 1.31 0.12
CA LEU A 202 -8.60 2.50 -0.13
C LEU A 202 -8.51 3.53 1.00
N LEU A 203 -8.15 3.11 2.22
CA LEU A 203 -8.05 3.98 3.39
C LEU A 203 -7.31 5.31 3.14
N PRO A 204 -6.11 5.34 2.52
CA PRO A 204 -5.40 6.58 2.27
C PRO A 204 -6.15 7.55 1.36
N PHE A 205 -6.94 7.04 0.42
CA PHE A 205 -7.66 7.83 -0.58
C PHE A 205 -8.96 8.38 -0.03
N VAL A 206 -9.74 7.57 0.68
CA VAL A 206 -10.92 8.02 1.42
C VAL A 206 -10.53 9.09 2.45
N ARG A 207 -9.43 8.86 3.18
CA ARG A 207 -8.87 9.87 4.09
C ARG A 207 -8.49 11.16 3.35
N GLN A 208 -7.90 11.04 2.17
CA GLN A 208 -7.54 12.22 1.37
C GLN A 208 -8.78 13.00 0.94
N PHE A 209 -9.84 12.33 0.47
CA PHE A 209 -11.13 12.93 0.13
C PHE A 209 -11.76 13.65 1.33
N ALA A 210 -11.86 12.97 2.47
CA ALA A 210 -12.40 13.53 3.71
C ALA A 210 -11.68 14.79 4.20
N ARG A 211 -10.43 14.99 3.79
CA ARG A 211 -9.59 16.13 4.19
C ARG A 211 -9.62 17.30 3.19
N VAL A 212 -10.21 17.13 2.03
CA VAL A 212 -10.35 18.24 1.05
C VAL A 212 -11.27 19.30 1.63
N ASP A 213 -12.45 18.89 2.09
CA ASP A 213 -13.38 19.73 2.84
C ASP A 213 -13.91 18.97 4.05
N ARG A 214 -13.20 19.10 5.18
CA ARG A 214 -13.53 18.38 6.41
C ARG A 214 -14.91 18.77 6.94
N LYS A 215 -15.29 20.04 6.83
CA LYS A 215 -16.58 20.53 7.35
C LYS A 215 -17.73 19.88 6.60
N TRP A 216 -17.66 19.90 5.28
CA TRP A 216 -18.66 19.26 4.42
C TRP A 216 -18.67 17.73 4.66
N TYR A 217 -17.52 17.07 4.71
CA TYR A 217 -17.45 15.62 4.89
C TYR A 217 -18.09 15.14 6.19
N LEU A 218 -17.93 15.89 7.28
CA LEU A 218 -18.56 15.55 8.56
C LEU A 218 -20.11 15.65 8.54
N GLN A 219 -20.66 16.40 7.61
CA GLN A 219 -22.10 16.60 7.42
C GLN A 219 -22.65 15.83 6.21
N SER A 220 -21.78 15.14 5.46
CA SER A 220 -22.15 14.43 4.23
C SER A 220 -23.08 13.24 4.50
N PRO A 221 -23.85 12.78 3.49
CA PRO A 221 -24.78 11.65 3.62
C PRO A 221 -24.08 10.28 3.62
N TYR A 222 -22.85 10.20 4.17
CA TYR A 222 -22.01 8.99 4.21
C TYR A 222 -21.64 8.62 5.66
N PRO A 223 -22.62 8.33 6.56
CA PRO A 223 -22.35 8.10 7.98
C PRO A 223 -21.51 6.82 8.22
N ARG A 224 -21.78 5.71 7.51
CA ARG A 224 -21.08 4.45 7.70
C ARG A 224 -19.63 4.55 7.23
N LEU A 225 -19.39 5.24 6.12
CA LEU A 225 -18.03 5.46 5.61
C LEU A 225 -17.22 6.39 6.55
N ARG A 226 -17.89 7.35 7.21
CA ARG A 226 -17.26 8.15 8.28
C ARG A 226 -16.84 7.27 9.46
N ASP A 227 -17.72 6.39 9.92
CA ASP A 227 -17.44 5.48 11.03
C ASP A 227 -16.35 4.48 10.68
N TRP A 228 -16.41 3.92 9.47
CA TRP A 228 -15.36 3.05 8.92
C TRP A 228 -14.00 3.79 8.87
N LEU A 229 -13.97 5.02 8.36
CA LEU A 229 -12.75 5.83 8.30
C LEU A 229 -12.20 6.12 9.70
N ASN A 230 -13.07 6.52 10.65
CA ASN A 230 -12.68 6.83 12.02
C ASN A 230 -12.09 5.60 12.71
N ARG A 231 -12.72 4.43 12.59
CA ARG A 231 -12.19 3.16 13.16
C ARG A 231 -10.78 2.89 12.64
N HIS A 232 -10.57 2.97 11.32
CA HIS A 232 -9.25 2.71 10.72
C HIS A 232 -8.18 3.74 11.12
N LEU A 233 -8.54 5.00 11.24
CA LEU A 233 -7.60 6.05 11.66
C LEU A 233 -7.16 5.92 13.12
N GLN A 234 -7.97 5.28 13.97
CA GLN A 234 -7.66 5.03 15.38
C GLN A 234 -6.84 3.75 15.59
N MET A 235 -6.68 2.91 14.58
CA MET A 235 -5.88 1.68 14.70
C MET A 235 -4.41 1.97 14.96
N PRO A 236 -3.74 1.26 15.87
CA PRO A 236 -2.29 1.34 16.06
C PRO A 236 -1.51 1.11 14.76
N LEU A 237 -2.02 0.26 13.88
CA LEU A 237 -1.47 0.03 12.54
C LEU A 237 -1.35 1.33 11.73
N PHE A 238 -2.40 2.15 11.73
CA PHE A 238 -2.39 3.43 11.01
C PHE A 238 -1.38 4.41 11.61
N THR A 239 -1.31 4.49 12.95
CA THR A 239 -0.31 5.32 13.65
C THR A 239 1.11 4.92 13.27
N LYS A 240 1.42 3.60 13.26
CA LYS A 240 2.72 3.09 12.81
C LYS A 240 2.98 3.43 11.34
N ALA A 241 1.99 3.26 10.46
CA ALA A 241 2.12 3.60 9.04
C ALA A 241 2.36 5.10 8.81
N MET A 242 1.93 5.96 9.72
CA MET A 242 2.07 7.42 9.63
C MET A 242 3.26 7.97 10.42
N ALA A 243 4.12 7.11 10.99
CA ALA A 243 5.32 7.54 11.66
C ALA A 243 6.17 8.47 10.78
N LYS A 244 6.72 9.51 11.39
CA LYS A 244 7.59 10.48 10.72
C LYS A 244 9.03 10.04 10.88
N TYR A 245 9.78 10.07 9.80
CA TYR A 245 11.20 9.75 9.77
C TYR A 245 12.01 10.94 9.24
N PRO A 246 13.27 11.14 9.70
CA PRO A 246 14.21 12.07 9.08
C PRO A 246 14.35 11.77 7.58
N LEU A 247 14.57 12.81 6.79
CA LEU A 247 14.73 12.64 5.35
C LEU A 247 16.06 11.93 5.04
N TRP A 248 16.01 10.98 4.12
CA TRP A 248 17.19 10.21 3.69
C TRP A 248 18.33 11.10 3.18
N LEU A 249 18.00 12.16 2.42
CA LEU A 249 19.03 13.04 1.88
C LEU A 249 19.73 13.90 2.97
N ASP A 250 19.06 14.14 4.08
CA ASP A 250 19.60 14.96 5.18
C ASP A 250 20.41 14.08 6.14
N SER A 251 19.85 12.94 6.56
CA SER A 251 20.44 12.09 7.61
C SER A 251 21.32 10.96 7.08
N ARG A 252 21.07 10.49 5.84
CA ARG A 252 21.62 9.25 5.28
C ARG A 252 21.33 8.00 6.13
N GLU A 253 20.31 8.06 6.96
CA GLU A 253 19.89 6.97 7.84
C GLU A 253 18.64 6.29 7.33
N SER A 254 18.65 4.96 7.39
CA SER A 254 17.48 4.12 7.14
C SER A 254 16.89 3.69 8.47
N PHE A 255 15.57 3.70 8.57
CA PHE A 255 14.85 3.37 9.80
C PHE A 255 14.05 2.08 9.62
N LEU A 256 13.90 1.30 10.68
CA LEU A 256 13.11 0.08 10.65
C LEU A 256 11.61 0.43 10.60
N LEU A 257 10.91 -0.09 9.59
CA LEU A 257 9.46 -0.19 9.53
C LEU A 257 9.09 -1.66 9.60
N GLY A 258 8.27 -2.07 10.58
CA GLY A 258 7.84 -3.45 10.77
C GLY A 258 7.73 -3.82 12.23
N THR A 259 7.67 -5.11 12.49
CA THR A 259 7.59 -5.63 13.87
C THR A 259 8.93 -5.57 14.56
N ASN A 260 8.94 -4.96 15.74
CA ASN A 260 9.87 -5.37 16.80
C ASN A 260 9.32 -6.63 17.44
#